data_fc85a491e36b6071637a28870fdfaea1
#
_entry.id   fc85a491e36b6071637a28870fdfaea1
#
_cell.length_a   1.000
_cell.length_b   1.000
_cell.length_c   1.000
_cell.angle_alpha   90.00
_cell.angle_beta   90.00
_cell.angle_gamma   90.00
#
_symmetry.space_group_name_H-M   'P 1'
#
loop_
_entity.id
_entity.type
_entity.pdbx_description
1 polymer ?
#
loop_
_entity_poly.entity_id
_entity_poly.type
_entity_poly.pdbx_seq_one_letter_code
_entity_poly.pdbx_strand_id
1 'polypeptide(L)'
;MNALMQQAIQFANDHETAWDRSVDGVFGVHQNDPPPWNRLLGPIHDRGPVSGVVVRDGQTLAAWGEPERADLTFSVAKLYLAILAGLAHDRGLLPDVDEPVGKRVPGIGFDQGQNAQITWRQLLQQTSEWEGERFGVSDHPCRWPAR
;
A
#
# COMPACT_ATOMS: atom_id res chain seq x y z
N MET A 1 0.32 21.08 24.21
CA MET A 1 0.68 19.67 23.90
C MET A 1 1.06 19.00 25.20
N ASN A 2 0.50 17.84 25.54
CA ASN A 2 0.83 17.16 26.79
C ASN A 2 2.14 16.35 26.68
N ALA A 3 2.71 15.95 27.83
CA ALA A 3 4.01 15.26 27.89
C ALA A 3 4.00 13.91 27.13
N LEU A 4 2.91 13.16 27.16
CA LEU A 4 2.79 11.88 26.45
C LEU A 4 2.83 12.08 24.92
N MET A 5 2.19 13.15 24.42
CA MET A 5 2.24 13.49 23.01
C MET A 5 3.65 13.85 22.57
N GLN A 6 4.38 14.61 23.38
CA GLN A 6 5.78 14.95 23.10
C GLN A 6 6.67 13.71 23.07
N GLN A 7 6.48 12.79 24.02
CA GLN A 7 7.21 11.52 24.04
C GLN A 7 6.91 10.67 22.80
N ALA A 8 5.66 10.61 22.36
CA ALA A 8 5.29 9.86 21.15
C ALA A 8 5.92 10.45 19.88
N ILE A 9 5.95 11.77 19.75
CA ILE A 9 6.61 12.47 18.65
C ILE A 9 8.12 12.22 18.67
N GLN A 10 8.74 12.34 19.85
CA GLN A 10 10.16 12.06 20.00
C GLN A 10 10.49 10.62 19.63
N PHE A 11 9.68 9.67 20.11
CA PHE A 11 9.84 8.26 19.78
C PHE A 11 9.77 8.04 18.26
N ALA A 12 8.80 8.63 17.55
CA ALA A 12 8.69 8.52 16.11
C ALA A 12 9.95 9.04 15.38
N ASN A 13 10.49 10.18 15.83
CA ASN A 13 11.71 10.75 15.24
C ASN A 13 12.94 9.91 15.51
N ASP A 14 13.07 9.34 16.71
CA ASP A 14 14.22 8.54 17.11
C ASP A 14 14.25 7.15 16.46
N HIS A 15 13.10 6.70 15.93
CA HIS A 15 12.95 5.38 15.30
C HIS A 15 12.70 5.46 13.80
N GLU A 16 13.12 6.54 13.17
CA GLU A 16 13.11 6.62 11.71
C GLU A 16 13.96 5.51 11.10
N THR A 17 13.42 4.85 10.07
CA THR A 17 14.22 3.91 9.29
C THR A 17 15.35 4.65 8.58
N ALA A 18 16.57 4.15 8.72
CA ALA A 18 17.77 4.75 8.13
C ALA A 18 17.84 4.51 6.61
N TRP A 19 16.91 5.06 5.88
CA TRP A 19 16.88 5.04 4.42
C TRP A 19 17.49 6.32 3.85
N ASP A 20 18.19 6.18 2.72
CA ASP A 20 18.59 7.35 1.95
C ASP A 20 17.33 8.08 1.45
N ARG A 21 17.29 9.39 1.67
CA ARG A 21 16.19 10.24 1.24
C ARG A 21 16.40 10.82 -0.17
N SER A 22 17.63 10.75 -0.68
CA SER A 22 17.99 11.25 -1.99
C SER A 22 17.46 10.35 -3.10
N VAL A 23 16.96 10.96 -4.18
CA VAL A 23 16.57 10.23 -5.40
C VAL A 23 17.75 9.57 -6.11
N ASP A 24 18.95 10.11 -5.92
CA ASP A 24 20.19 9.56 -6.50
C ASP A 24 20.77 8.42 -5.66
N GLY A 25 20.21 8.22 -4.48
CA GLY A 25 20.60 7.14 -3.59
C GLY A 25 19.80 5.87 -3.82
N VAL A 26 19.98 4.97 -2.87
CA VAL A 26 19.24 3.73 -2.81
C VAL A 26 17.82 3.99 -2.32
N PHE A 27 16.88 4.17 -3.24
CA PHE A 27 15.51 4.54 -2.93
C PHE A 27 14.71 3.37 -2.31
N GLY A 28 15.10 2.95 -1.10
CA GLY A 28 14.39 1.96 -0.32
C GLY A 28 14.47 0.54 -0.90
N VAL A 29 13.35 -0.16 -0.91
CA VAL A 29 13.27 -1.60 -1.21
C VAL A 29 13.46 -1.98 -2.68
N HIS A 30 13.38 -1.04 -3.61
CA HIS A 30 13.36 -1.34 -5.06
C HIS A 30 14.68 -1.82 -5.64
N GLN A 31 15.80 -1.64 -4.93
CA GLN A 31 17.10 -2.09 -5.43
C GLN A 31 17.21 -3.58 -5.68
N ASN A 32 16.52 -4.36 -4.87
CA ASN A 32 16.58 -5.81 -4.92
C ASN A 32 15.53 -6.42 -5.86
N ASP A 33 14.68 -5.60 -6.45
CA ASP A 33 13.70 -6.06 -7.40
C ASP A 33 14.38 -6.39 -8.75
N PRO A 34 13.97 -7.46 -9.44
CA PRO A 34 14.51 -7.76 -10.76
C PRO A 34 14.06 -6.72 -11.79
N PRO A 35 14.88 -6.45 -12.84
CA PRO A 35 14.43 -5.62 -13.96
C PRO A 35 13.19 -6.21 -14.65
N PRO A 36 12.21 -5.41 -15.08
CA PRO A 36 12.20 -3.93 -15.10
C PRO A 36 11.64 -3.29 -13.83
N TRP A 37 11.30 -4.08 -12.81
CA TRP A 37 10.55 -3.65 -11.61
C TRP A 37 11.38 -2.76 -10.67
N ASN A 38 12.70 -2.84 -10.77
CA ASN A 38 13.63 -1.96 -10.05
C ASN A 38 13.72 -0.54 -10.64
N ARG A 39 13.01 -0.28 -11.73
CA ARG A 39 13.00 1.04 -12.37
C ARG A 39 11.90 1.92 -11.79
N LEU A 40 12.30 3.04 -11.22
CA LEU A 40 11.36 4.08 -10.80
C LEU A 40 10.79 4.79 -12.04
N LEU A 41 9.48 5.00 -12.06
CA LEU A 41 8.75 5.64 -13.15
C LEU A 41 8.09 6.93 -12.67
N GLY A 42 8.07 7.93 -13.56
CA GLY A 42 7.44 9.22 -13.29
C GLY A 42 8.34 10.20 -12.52
N PRO A 43 7.78 11.33 -12.08
CA PRO A 43 8.50 12.32 -11.29
C PRO A 43 8.86 11.74 -9.92
N ILE A 44 10.12 11.84 -9.56
CA ILE A 44 10.65 11.36 -8.30
C ILE A 44 11.33 12.54 -7.61
N HIS A 45 11.10 12.67 -6.32
CA HIS A 45 11.67 13.71 -5.48
C HIS A 45 12.33 13.10 -4.26
N ASP A 46 13.26 13.82 -3.67
CA ASP A 46 13.81 13.45 -2.37
C ASP A 46 12.69 13.25 -1.36
N ARG A 47 12.85 12.30 -0.47
CA ARG A 47 11.89 12.03 0.59
C ARG A 47 11.96 13.09 1.68
N GLY A 48 10.81 13.40 2.25
CA GLY A 48 10.71 14.30 3.38
C GLY A 48 11.20 13.68 4.69
N PRO A 49 11.32 14.51 5.76
CA PRO A 49 11.63 14.04 7.10
C PRO A 49 10.47 13.24 7.69
N VAL A 50 10.72 12.59 8.84
CA VAL A 50 9.64 12.01 9.65
C VAL A 50 8.60 13.08 9.94
N SER A 51 7.37 12.81 9.55
CA SER A 51 6.28 13.76 9.64
C SER A 51 5.02 13.08 10.16
N GLY A 52 4.17 13.83 10.81
CA GLY A 52 2.90 13.28 11.27
C GLY A 52 1.94 14.33 11.81
N VAL A 53 0.69 13.91 11.91
CA VAL A 53 -0.40 14.67 12.51
C VAL A 53 -1.17 13.77 13.45
N VAL A 54 -1.58 14.32 14.58
CA VAL A 54 -2.54 13.71 15.49
C VAL A 54 -3.82 14.52 15.45
N VAL A 55 -4.90 13.85 15.07
CA VAL A 55 -6.23 14.47 14.97
C VAL A 55 -7.17 13.76 15.93
N ARG A 56 -8.00 14.52 16.65
CA ARG A 56 -9.10 14.03 17.47
C ARG A 56 -10.31 14.95 17.31
N ASP A 57 -11.46 14.35 17.05
CA ASP A 57 -12.74 15.07 16.87
C ASP A 57 -12.65 16.18 15.80
N GLY A 58 -11.92 15.92 14.70
CA GLY A 58 -11.68 16.87 13.61
C GLY A 58 -10.67 17.98 13.93
N GLN A 59 -10.06 17.99 15.12
CA GLN A 59 -9.08 18.99 15.53
C GLN A 59 -7.66 18.43 15.52
N THR A 60 -6.72 19.15 14.91
CA THR A 60 -5.30 18.82 14.96
C THR A 60 -4.75 19.12 16.35
N LEU A 61 -4.35 18.07 17.08
CA LEU A 61 -3.76 18.17 18.41
C LEU A 61 -2.24 18.35 18.36
N ALA A 62 -1.60 17.80 17.34
CA ALA A 62 -0.17 17.94 17.08
C ALA A 62 0.13 17.75 15.60
N ALA A 63 1.16 18.45 15.13
CA ALA A 63 1.76 18.25 13.81
C ALA A 63 3.28 18.43 13.96
N TRP A 64 4.05 17.64 13.21
CA TRP A 64 5.51 17.74 13.21
C TRP A 64 6.08 17.35 11.84
N GLY A 65 7.33 17.71 11.59
CA GLY A 65 7.95 17.55 10.27
C GLY A 65 7.27 18.39 9.21
N GLU A 66 7.05 17.80 8.04
CA GLU A 66 6.41 18.42 6.87
C GLU A 66 5.12 17.64 6.50
N PRO A 67 4.07 17.67 7.32
CA PRO A 67 2.91 16.81 7.14
C PRO A 67 2.07 17.10 5.90
N GLU A 68 2.22 18.28 5.30
CA GLU A 68 1.54 18.68 4.06
C GLU A 68 2.33 18.31 2.80
N ARG A 69 3.55 17.81 2.97
CA ARG A 69 4.38 17.40 1.85
C ARG A 69 3.81 16.13 1.20
N ALA A 70 3.71 16.15 -0.12
CA ALA A 70 3.45 14.94 -0.88
C ALA A 70 4.71 14.06 -0.90
N ASP A 71 4.58 12.82 -0.46
CA ASP A 71 5.68 11.86 -0.43
C ASP A 71 5.18 10.46 -0.82
N LEU A 72 6.10 9.51 -1.04
CA LEU A 72 5.75 8.14 -1.36
C LEU A 72 5.03 7.49 -0.17
N THR A 73 3.85 6.95 -0.44
CA THR A 73 3.01 6.30 0.58
C THR A 73 3.21 4.79 0.66
N PHE A 74 3.91 4.20 -0.31
CA PHE A 74 4.08 2.74 -0.42
C PHE A 74 2.75 2.00 -0.25
N SER A 75 2.72 0.98 0.60
CA SER A 75 1.53 0.15 0.81
C SER A 75 0.34 0.87 1.45
N VAL A 76 0.52 2.08 2.00
CA VAL A 76 -0.62 2.92 2.44
C VAL A 76 -1.55 3.25 1.27
N ALA A 77 -1.05 3.20 0.03
CA ALA A 77 -1.87 3.32 -1.18
C ALA A 77 -3.05 2.32 -1.21
N LYS A 78 -2.95 1.18 -0.53
CA LYS A 78 -4.04 0.20 -0.43
C LYS A 78 -5.26 0.75 0.31
N LEU A 79 -5.08 1.68 1.25
CA LEU A 79 -6.19 2.37 1.91
C LEU A 79 -6.98 3.24 0.93
N TYR A 80 -6.28 3.92 0.03
CA TYR A 80 -6.94 4.69 -1.03
C TYR A 80 -7.72 3.78 -1.98
N LEU A 81 -7.18 2.60 -2.33
CA LEU A 81 -7.88 1.62 -3.14
C LEU A 81 -9.15 1.11 -2.43
N ALA A 82 -9.08 0.86 -1.11
CA ALA A 82 -10.25 0.45 -0.33
C ALA A 82 -11.34 1.53 -0.33
N ILE A 83 -10.96 2.80 -0.18
CA ILE A 83 -11.91 3.93 -0.26
C ILE A 83 -12.53 4.01 -1.66
N LEU A 84 -11.73 3.88 -2.72
CA LEU A 84 -12.23 3.88 -4.10
C LEU A 84 -13.18 2.72 -4.37
N ALA A 85 -12.90 1.54 -3.83
CA ALA A 85 -13.81 0.38 -3.92
C ALA A 85 -15.15 0.68 -3.21
N GLY A 86 -15.12 1.31 -2.03
CA GLY A 86 -16.33 1.77 -1.33
C GLY A 86 -17.14 2.76 -2.17
N LEU A 87 -16.49 3.76 -2.75
CA LEU A 87 -17.15 4.71 -3.65
C LEU A 87 -17.73 4.04 -4.90
N ALA A 88 -17.05 3.05 -5.46
CA ALA A 88 -17.54 2.26 -6.59
C ALA A 88 -18.79 1.45 -6.19
N HIS A 89 -18.78 0.88 -4.99
CA HIS A 89 -19.94 0.17 -4.43
C HIS A 89 -21.14 1.11 -4.27
N ASP A 90 -20.97 2.26 -3.63
CA ASP A 90 -22.02 3.25 -3.39
C ASP A 90 -22.63 3.77 -4.70
N ARG A 91 -21.85 3.81 -5.76
CA ARG A 91 -22.29 4.21 -7.11
C ARG A 91 -22.88 3.06 -7.95
N GLY A 92 -23.00 1.87 -7.39
CA GLY A 92 -23.50 0.69 -8.08
C GLY A 92 -22.56 0.12 -9.15
N LEU A 93 -21.30 0.61 -9.23
CA LEU A 93 -20.30 0.09 -10.16
C LEU A 93 -19.74 -1.26 -9.69
N LEU A 94 -19.77 -1.49 -8.39
CA LEU A 94 -19.40 -2.75 -7.72
C LEU A 94 -20.51 -3.15 -6.74
N PRO A 95 -21.68 -3.62 -7.23
CA PRO A 95 -22.85 -3.85 -6.38
C PRO A 95 -22.68 -5.06 -5.45
N ASP A 96 -21.85 -6.03 -5.82
CA ASP A 96 -21.61 -7.25 -5.05
C ASP A 96 -20.11 -7.50 -4.92
N VAL A 97 -19.58 -7.37 -3.69
CA VAL A 97 -18.17 -7.61 -3.40
C VAL A 97 -17.83 -9.11 -3.35
N ASP A 98 -18.81 -9.97 -3.31
CA ASP A 98 -18.63 -11.43 -3.31
C ASP A 98 -18.70 -12.04 -4.72
N GLU A 99 -18.98 -11.22 -5.75
CA GLU A 99 -18.90 -11.74 -7.12
C GLU A 99 -17.44 -11.94 -7.55
N PRO A 100 -17.15 -12.92 -8.42
CA PRO A 100 -15.82 -13.10 -9.01
C PRO A 100 -15.37 -11.87 -9.81
N VAL A 101 -14.10 -11.48 -9.61
CA VAL A 101 -13.50 -10.32 -10.29
C VAL A 101 -13.56 -10.44 -11.81
N GLY A 102 -13.33 -11.64 -12.35
CA GLY A 102 -13.32 -11.92 -13.78
C GLY A 102 -14.62 -11.57 -14.50
N LYS A 103 -15.76 -11.50 -13.78
CA LYS A 103 -17.02 -11.06 -14.37
C LYS A 103 -17.00 -9.62 -14.87
N ARG A 104 -16.23 -8.75 -14.21
CA ARG A 104 -16.15 -7.32 -14.56
C ARG A 104 -14.84 -6.92 -15.21
N VAL A 105 -13.79 -7.66 -14.93
CA VAL A 105 -12.44 -7.37 -15.43
C VAL A 105 -11.87 -8.63 -16.10
N PRO A 106 -12.36 -8.99 -17.29
CA PRO A 106 -11.87 -10.16 -18.01
C PRO A 106 -10.47 -9.91 -18.59
N GLY A 107 -9.74 -10.98 -18.85
CA GLY A 107 -8.51 -10.93 -19.64
C GLY A 107 -7.24 -10.48 -18.92
N ILE A 108 -7.29 -10.29 -17.59
CA ILE A 108 -6.13 -9.90 -16.80
C ILE A 108 -5.73 -10.97 -15.76
N GLY A 109 -6.01 -12.23 -16.08
CA GLY A 109 -5.62 -13.38 -15.25
C GLY A 109 -6.67 -13.87 -14.26
N PHE A 110 -7.90 -13.33 -14.29
CA PHE A 110 -9.04 -13.81 -13.48
C PHE A 110 -9.98 -14.75 -14.26
N ASP A 111 -9.51 -15.32 -15.37
CA ASP A 111 -10.39 -16.11 -16.25
C ASP A 111 -10.18 -17.62 -16.10
N GLN A 112 -9.15 -18.05 -15.37
CA GLN A 112 -8.74 -19.46 -15.33
C GLN A 112 -8.33 -19.92 -13.92
N GLY A 113 -8.43 -21.24 -13.69
CA GLY A 113 -7.93 -21.90 -12.51
C GLY A 113 -8.49 -21.33 -11.20
N GLN A 114 -7.66 -21.28 -10.19
CA GLN A 114 -7.94 -20.69 -8.88
C GLN A 114 -8.40 -19.23 -9.02
N ASN A 115 -7.76 -18.47 -9.89
CA ASN A 115 -8.01 -17.04 -10.02
C ASN A 115 -9.42 -16.71 -10.50
N ALA A 116 -10.07 -17.60 -11.24
CA ALA A 116 -11.44 -17.41 -11.71
C ALA A 116 -12.47 -17.33 -10.57
N GLN A 117 -12.11 -17.80 -9.38
CA GLN A 117 -12.98 -17.80 -8.21
C GLN A 117 -12.70 -16.62 -7.27
N ILE A 118 -11.64 -15.87 -7.51
CA ILE A 118 -11.25 -14.74 -6.66
C ILE A 118 -12.32 -13.65 -6.70
N THR A 119 -12.80 -13.27 -5.53
CA THR A 119 -13.80 -12.23 -5.35
C THR A 119 -13.16 -10.87 -5.02
N TRP A 120 -13.90 -9.80 -5.20
CA TRP A 120 -13.49 -8.46 -4.77
C TRP A 120 -13.20 -8.40 -3.27
N ARG A 121 -14.00 -9.09 -2.46
CA ARG A 121 -13.78 -9.20 -1.01
C ARG A 121 -12.41 -9.78 -0.70
N GLN A 122 -12.03 -10.87 -1.36
CA GLN A 122 -10.74 -11.49 -1.13
C GLN A 122 -9.57 -10.59 -1.54
N LEU A 123 -9.69 -9.82 -2.63
CA LEU A 123 -8.69 -8.82 -2.98
C LEU A 123 -8.57 -7.72 -1.93
N LEU A 124 -9.71 -7.17 -1.47
CA LEU A 124 -9.73 -6.12 -0.45
C LEU A 124 -9.16 -6.60 0.90
N GLN A 125 -9.36 -7.86 1.23
CA GLN A 125 -8.83 -8.48 2.44
C GLN A 125 -7.42 -9.04 2.28
N GLN A 126 -6.85 -9.04 1.08
CA GLN A 126 -5.56 -9.65 0.76
C GLN A 126 -5.51 -11.17 1.06
N THR A 127 -6.61 -11.86 0.80
CA THR A 127 -6.79 -13.32 1.04
C THR A 127 -7.07 -14.08 -0.25
N SER A 128 -6.73 -13.51 -1.39
CA SER A 128 -7.09 -14.05 -2.71
C SER A 128 -6.32 -15.31 -3.12
N GLU A 129 -5.15 -15.54 -2.54
CA GLU A 129 -4.24 -16.63 -2.93
C GLU A 129 -4.03 -16.68 -4.46
N TRP A 130 -3.76 -15.51 -5.03
CA TRP A 130 -3.52 -15.34 -6.47
C TRP A 130 -2.44 -16.29 -6.98
N GLU A 131 -2.74 -17.01 -8.06
CA GLU A 131 -1.76 -17.80 -8.79
C GLU A 131 -1.24 -17.04 -10.00
N GLY A 132 0.08 -16.81 -10.08
CA GLY A 132 0.70 -16.09 -11.18
C GLY A 132 2.10 -15.63 -10.88
N GLU A 133 2.55 -14.63 -11.62
CA GLU A 133 3.83 -13.98 -11.40
C GLU A 133 3.64 -12.57 -10.89
N ARG A 134 4.43 -12.19 -9.90
CA ARG A 134 4.56 -10.82 -9.43
C ARG A 134 6.01 -10.39 -9.54
N PHE A 135 6.23 -9.25 -10.18
CA PHE A 135 7.58 -8.70 -10.36
C PHE A 135 8.56 -9.69 -10.98
N GLY A 136 8.09 -10.53 -11.91
CA GLY A 136 8.91 -11.56 -12.55
C GLY A 136 9.26 -12.76 -11.66
N VAL A 137 8.65 -12.85 -10.50
CA VAL A 137 8.78 -14.00 -9.57
C VAL A 137 7.46 -14.76 -9.55
N SER A 138 7.52 -16.07 -9.72
CA SER A 138 6.34 -16.92 -9.59
C SER A 138 5.77 -16.79 -8.17
N ASP A 139 4.51 -16.42 -8.10
CA ASP A 139 3.78 -16.33 -6.84
C ASP A 139 3.26 -17.72 -6.45
N HIS A 140 4.19 -18.68 -6.36
CA HIS A 140 3.85 -19.93 -5.72
C HIS A 140 3.48 -19.62 -4.28
N PRO A 141 2.35 -20.16 -3.78
CA PRO A 141 1.96 -19.93 -2.41
C PRO A 141 3.16 -20.24 -1.54
N CYS A 142 3.64 -19.24 -0.81
CA CYS A 142 4.58 -19.44 0.27
C CYS A 142 3.90 -20.46 1.19
N ARG A 143 4.18 -21.73 1.00
CA ARG A 143 3.87 -22.74 1.99
C ARG A 143 4.69 -22.40 3.22
N TRP A 144 4.11 -21.60 4.10
CA TRP A 144 4.58 -21.56 5.46
C TRP A 144 4.61 -23.01 5.93
N PRO A 145 5.77 -23.50 6.35
CA PRO A 145 5.80 -24.85 6.91
C PRO A 145 4.74 -24.92 8.00
N ALA A 146 3.83 -25.87 7.89
CA ALA A 146 2.84 -26.13 8.92
C ALA A 146 3.58 -26.26 10.25
N ARG A 147 3.24 -25.39 11.20
CA ARG A 147 3.77 -25.46 12.57
C ARG A 147 3.16 -26.64 13.27
#